data_4ee3e467750124029ec0f43e49dd666b
#
_entry.id   4ee3e467750124029ec0f43e49dd666b
#
_cell.length_a   1.000
_cell.length_b   1.000
_cell.length_c   1.000
_cell.angle_alpha   90.00
_cell.angle_beta   90.00
_cell.angle_gamma   90.00
#
_symmetry.space_group_name_H-M   'P 1'
#
loop_
_entity.id
_entity.type
_entity.pdbx_description
1 polymer ?
#
loop_
_entity_poly.entity_id
_entity_poly.type
_entity_poly.pdbx_seq_one_letter_code
_entity_poly.pdbx_strand_id
1 'polypeptide(L)'
;MFWEFDYVRDFKEGFAAVKKDGKWGYINTKCEQIVECKFDYVRDFKEGFALVQKDGKYGYINTKGEQIVECKFDNVCNFNEGFAAVKKDGKWGYINTKGELIIECKFDDVNYFNKGFAVVKKDGKKGYINTKGEQIIECKFDGAYCFNEGFAAVKKDGKWGYINTKGEQIIECKFDDVGYFSEGFAPVFKDGKKGYINTKCEQIVECKFYNAHNFNEGFAHVQKDGKCGYINTKGEQIIECKFDYAGDFKEGFAPVFKDGKYGYINTKGEQIIECKFDDVRDFYEGFAPVQKDDRWGYINTKGCPVIFDKSKNEIEVVDKAIDRSNNTFYLSRLGDKFGLLDENFSVVIKNSIYGKFEVLQRINETTFLIKITERDLFVDSEGNFR
;
A
#
# COMPACT_ATOMS: atom_id res chain seq x y z
N MET A 1 -30.37 33.12 -8.69
CA MET A 1 -30.46 32.85 -7.24
C MET A 1 -29.36 31.80 -6.96
N PHE A 2 -28.23 32.26 -6.41
CA PHE A 2 -27.00 31.42 -6.44
C PHE A 2 -26.63 30.71 -5.13
N TRP A 3 -27.39 30.91 -4.05
CA TRP A 3 -27.05 30.36 -2.73
C TRP A 3 -28.30 29.85 -2.05
N GLU A 4 -28.65 28.58 -2.32
CA GLU A 4 -29.86 27.97 -1.74
C GLU A 4 -29.57 27.29 -0.40
N PHE A 5 -28.31 26.91 -0.14
CA PHE A 5 -27.88 26.16 1.03
C PHE A 5 -26.89 26.96 1.89
N ASP A 6 -26.98 26.80 3.20
CA ASP A 6 -26.04 27.39 4.17
C ASP A 6 -24.67 26.76 4.13
N TYR A 7 -24.62 25.46 3.76
CA TYR A 7 -23.39 24.66 3.67
C TYR A 7 -23.54 23.49 2.69
N VAL A 8 -22.45 23.16 1.99
CA VAL A 8 -22.37 22.05 1.04
C VAL A 8 -21.06 21.30 1.28
N ARG A 9 -21.11 19.97 1.33
CA ARG A 9 -19.91 19.11 1.35
C ARG A 9 -19.49 18.71 -0.06
N ASP A 10 -18.28 18.13 -0.17
CA ASP A 10 -17.80 17.54 -1.42
C ASP A 10 -18.69 16.37 -1.87
N PHE A 11 -18.75 16.15 -3.17
CA PHE A 11 -19.44 15.00 -3.74
C PHE A 11 -18.72 13.68 -3.38
N LYS A 12 -19.47 12.71 -2.88
CA LYS A 12 -19.05 11.34 -2.61
C LYS A 12 -20.08 10.39 -3.20
N GLU A 13 -19.63 9.39 -3.96
CA GLU A 13 -20.49 8.44 -4.67
C GLU A 13 -21.64 9.10 -5.46
N GLY A 14 -21.38 10.29 -6.04
CA GLY A 14 -22.37 11.02 -6.83
C GLY A 14 -23.35 11.89 -6.04
N PHE A 15 -23.17 12.05 -4.73
CA PHE A 15 -24.05 12.83 -3.85
C PHE A 15 -23.25 13.79 -2.99
N ALA A 16 -23.83 14.96 -2.70
CA ALA A 16 -23.28 15.93 -1.75
C ALA A 16 -24.28 16.20 -0.64
N ALA A 17 -23.81 16.20 0.60
CA ALA A 17 -24.62 16.61 1.73
C ALA A 17 -24.76 18.16 1.75
N VAL A 18 -25.97 18.64 1.88
CA VAL A 18 -26.30 20.09 1.91
C VAL A 18 -27.01 20.43 3.19
N LYS A 19 -26.80 21.63 3.71
CA LYS A 19 -27.45 22.14 4.94
C LYS A 19 -28.27 23.37 4.62
N LYS A 20 -29.49 23.43 5.14
CA LYS A 20 -30.40 24.58 5.07
C LYS A 20 -31.19 24.70 6.37
N ASP A 21 -31.26 25.88 6.92
CA ASP A 21 -31.98 26.17 8.17
C ASP A 21 -31.59 25.22 9.32
N GLY A 22 -30.28 24.93 9.42
CA GLY A 22 -29.73 24.04 10.44
C GLY A 22 -29.93 22.55 10.22
N LYS A 23 -30.65 22.11 9.18
CA LYS A 23 -30.95 20.72 8.85
C LYS A 23 -30.19 20.26 7.60
N TRP A 24 -29.87 18.97 7.53
CA TRP A 24 -29.13 18.35 6.45
C TRP A 24 -30.06 17.59 5.49
N GLY A 25 -29.71 17.65 4.21
CA GLY A 25 -30.28 16.87 3.12
C GLY A 25 -29.20 16.48 2.11
N TYR A 26 -29.60 16.07 0.91
CA TYR A 26 -28.66 15.70 -0.14
C TYR A 26 -29.09 16.16 -1.52
N ILE A 27 -28.11 16.48 -2.36
CA ILE A 27 -28.24 16.73 -3.79
C ILE A 27 -27.44 15.71 -4.60
N ASN A 28 -27.82 15.48 -5.85
CA ASN A 28 -27.07 14.69 -6.81
C ASN A 28 -26.11 15.57 -7.64
N THR A 29 -25.34 14.96 -8.56
CA THR A 29 -24.40 15.69 -9.45
C THR A 29 -25.06 16.64 -10.44
N LYS A 30 -26.39 16.57 -10.61
CA LYS A 30 -27.18 17.55 -11.39
C LYS A 30 -27.66 18.70 -10.54
N CYS A 31 -27.27 18.76 -9.26
CA CYS A 31 -27.76 19.71 -8.26
C CYS A 31 -29.28 19.59 -7.97
N GLU A 32 -29.86 18.43 -8.27
CA GLU A 32 -31.25 18.12 -7.90
C GLU A 32 -31.29 17.65 -6.44
N GLN A 33 -32.20 18.22 -5.64
CA GLN A 33 -32.38 17.80 -4.25
C GLN A 33 -33.08 16.44 -4.21
N ILE A 34 -32.37 15.39 -3.77
CA ILE A 34 -32.90 14.05 -3.62
C ILE A 34 -33.43 13.76 -2.22
N VAL A 35 -32.94 14.51 -1.24
CA VAL A 35 -33.39 14.43 0.16
C VAL A 35 -33.57 15.84 0.71
N GLU A 36 -34.79 16.16 1.20
CA GLU A 36 -35.07 17.43 1.86
C GLU A 36 -34.16 17.63 3.09
N CYS A 37 -33.82 18.88 3.41
CA CYS A 37 -33.07 19.25 4.59
C CYS A 37 -33.93 19.07 5.85
N LYS A 38 -33.93 17.86 6.42
CA LYS A 38 -34.77 17.48 7.59
C LYS A 38 -34.01 16.72 8.68
N PHE A 39 -32.76 16.35 8.45
CA PHE A 39 -31.96 15.61 9.40
C PHE A 39 -31.05 16.51 10.23
N ASP A 40 -30.82 16.12 11.48
CA ASP A 40 -29.92 16.83 12.42
C ASP A 40 -28.47 16.63 12.07
N TYR A 41 -28.14 15.44 11.60
CA TYR A 41 -26.80 15.05 11.17
C TYR A 41 -26.87 14.00 10.06
N VAL A 42 -25.87 14.01 9.16
CA VAL A 42 -25.73 13.04 8.07
C VAL A 42 -24.26 12.73 7.82
N ARG A 43 -23.96 11.56 7.23
CA ARG A 43 -22.64 11.22 6.69
C ARG A 43 -22.71 11.04 5.17
N ASP A 44 -21.57 11.13 4.52
CA ASP A 44 -21.46 10.89 3.08
C ASP A 44 -21.94 9.48 2.72
N PHE A 45 -22.41 9.29 1.49
CA PHE A 45 -22.77 7.97 0.97
C PHE A 45 -21.55 7.05 0.96
N LYS A 46 -21.80 5.79 1.35
CA LYS A 46 -20.84 4.69 1.28
C LYS A 46 -21.59 3.38 0.96
N GLU A 47 -21.13 2.64 -0.06
CA GLU A 47 -21.79 1.43 -0.54
C GLU A 47 -23.29 1.66 -0.88
N GLY A 48 -23.62 2.86 -1.40
CA GLY A 48 -24.99 3.20 -1.79
C GLY A 48 -25.91 3.61 -0.63
N PHE A 49 -25.43 3.78 0.60
CA PHE A 49 -26.21 4.16 1.77
C PHE A 49 -25.59 5.34 2.50
N ALA A 50 -26.44 6.20 3.05
CA ALA A 50 -26.02 7.28 3.93
C ALA A 50 -26.64 7.15 5.31
N LEU A 51 -25.82 7.37 6.33
CA LEU A 51 -26.24 7.48 7.71
C LEU A 51 -26.92 8.84 7.94
N VAL A 52 -28.10 8.81 8.54
CA VAL A 52 -28.86 10.02 8.91
C VAL A 52 -29.26 9.98 10.39
N GLN A 53 -29.33 11.16 11.02
CA GLN A 53 -29.76 11.29 12.40
C GLN A 53 -30.96 12.27 12.46
N LYS A 54 -31.96 11.90 13.23
CA LYS A 54 -33.09 12.74 13.55
C LYS A 54 -33.50 12.47 15.00
N ASP A 55 -33.79 13.55 15.75
CA ASP A 55 -34.21 13.50 17.15
C ASP A 55 -33.29 12.63 18.03
N GLY A 56 -31.96 12.74 17.81
CA GLY A 56 -30.95 12.01 18.56
C GLY A 56 -30.79 10.53 18.20
N LYS A 57 -31.62 10.00 17.28
CA LYS A 57 -31.53 8.59 16.80
C LYS A 57 -31.04 8.51 15.38
N TYR A 58 -30.39 7.40 15.05
CA TYR A 58 -29.76 7.13 13.76
C TYR A 58 -30.57 6.15 12.93
N GLY A 59 -30.55 6.36 11.62
CA GLY A 59 -31.13 5.50 10.60
C GLY A 59 -30.34 5.58 9.29
N TYR A 60 -30.90 5.06 8.23
CA TYR A 60 -30.25 5.03 6.91
C TYR A 60 -31.20 5.38 5.78
N ILE A 61 -30.64 6.02 4.76
CA ILE A 61 -31.28 6.26 3.46
C ILE A 61 -30.48 5.58 2.34
N ASN A 62 -31.16 5.26 1.24
CA ASN A 62 -30.51 4.79 0.01
C ASN A 62 -30.25 5.94 -0.97
N THR A 63 -29.64 5.64 -2.13
CA THR A 63 -29.32 6.63 -3.19
C THR A 63 -30.56 7.28 -3.83
N LYS A 64 -31.76 6.76 -3.63
CA LYS A 64 -33.04 7.37 -4.06
C LYS A 64 -33.58 8.34 -3.02
N GLY A 65 -32.93 8.47 -1.87
CA GLY A 65 -33.42 9.27 -0.73
C GLY A 65 -34.49 8.57 0.09
N GLU A 66 -34.77 7.28 -0.19
CA GLU A 66 -35.73 6.49 0.56
C GLU A 66 -35.11 6.05 1.89
N GLN A 67 -35.83 6.23 2.97
CA GLN A 67 -35.44 5.82 4.30
C GLN A 67 -35.62 4.29 4.44
N ILE A 68 -34.53 3.54 4.35
CA ILE A 68 -34.53 2.08 4.49
C ILE A 68 -34.57 1.63 5.95
N VAL A 69 -34.06 2.49 6.85
CA VAL A 69 -34.09 2.29 8.31
C VAL A 69 -34.51 3.58 8.98
N GLU A 70 -35.62 3.53 9.74
CA GLU A 70 -36.04 4.64 10.56
C GLU A 70 -34.98 5.04 11.58
N CYS A 71 -34.96 6.33 11.96
CA CYS A 71 -34.06 6.83 13.01
C CYS A 71 -34.53 6.31 14.38
N LYS A 72 -34.04 5.10 14.75
CA LYS A 72 -34.43 4.41 16.00
C LYS A 72 -33.25 3.83 16.79
N PHE A 73 -32.05 3.87 16.23
CA PHE A 73 -30.84 3.34 16.87
C PHE A 73 -30.09 4.42 17.64
N ASP A 74 -29.43 4.03 18.73
CA ASP A 74 -28.62 4.93 19.58
C ASP A 74 -27.32 5.31 18.89
N ASN A 75 -26.76 4.41 18.09
CA ASN A 75 -25.57 4.61 17.28
C ASN A 75 -25.56 3.61 16.11
N VAL A 76 -24.83 3.94 15.04
CA VAL A 76 -24.71 3.11 13.85
C VAL A 76 -23.34 3.31 13.18
N CYS A 77 -22.88 2.31 12.43
CA CYS A 77 -21.68 2.39 11.59
C CYS A 77 -22.06 2.41 10.10
N ASN A 78 -21.14 2.84 9.24
CA ASN A 78 -21.36 2.73 7.79
C ASN A 78 -21.52 1.26 7.38
N PHE A 79 -22.20 1.04 6.26
CA PHE A 79 -22.22 -0.28 5.61
C PHE A 79 -20.81 -0.72 5.21
N ASN A 80 -20.54 -1.99 5.36
CA ASN A 80 -19.33 -2.67 4.90
C ASN A 80 -19.67 -4.13 4.57
N GLU A 81 -19.29 -4.59 3.38
CA GLU A 81 -19.66 -5.93 2.87
C GLU A 81 -21.17 -6.20 2.95
N GLY A 82 -22.00 -5.17 2.76
CA GLY A 82 -23.47 -5.29 2.79
C GLY A 82 -24.10 -5.34 4.18
N PHE A 83 -23.35 -5.09 5.26
CA PHE A 83 -23.83 -5.09 6.64
C PHE A 83 -23.46 -3.80 7.37
N ALA A 84 -24.35 -3.35 8.27
CA ALA A 84 -24.06 -2.23 9.13
C ALA A 84 -24.27 -2.60 10.60
N ALA A 85 -23.30 -2.24 11.45
CA ALA A 85 -23.46 -2.38 12.89
C ALA A 85 -24.42 -1.29 13.41
N VAL A 86 -25.36 -1.67 14.26
CA VAL A 86 -26.36 -0.80 14.89
C VAL A 86 -26.40 -1.03 16.40
N LYS A 87 -26.55 0.06 17.16
CA LYS A 87 -26.62 0.00 18.63
C LYS A 87 -28.02 0.36 19.08
N LYS A 88 -28.60 -0.45 19.95
CA LYS A 88 -29.87 -0.20 20.61
C LYS A 88 -29.79 -0.65 22.07
N ASP A 89 -30.31 0.17 22.96
CA ASP A 89 -30.32 -0.11 24.41
C ASP A 89 -28.94 -0.52 24.96
N GLY A 90 -27.88 0.19 24.48
CA GLY A 90 -26.50 -0.02 24.89
C GLY A 90 -25.79 -1.23 24.27
N LYS A 91 -26.48 -2.07 23.47
CA LYS A 91 -25.91 -3.28 22.83
C LYS A 91 -25.86 -3.13 21.32
N TRP A 92 -24.88 -3.79 20.71
CA TRP A 92 -24.66 -3.81 19.28
C TRP A 92 -25.25 -5.06 18.63
N GLY A 93 -25.78 -4.88 17.42
CA GLY A 93 -26.22 -5.92 16.49
C GLY A 93 -25.92 -5.50 15.06
N TYR A 94 -26.49 -6.17 14.07
CA TYR A 94 -26.26 -5.86 12.66
C TYR A 94 -27.54 -5.90 11.84
N ILE A 95 -27.61 -5.02 10.84
CA ILE A 95 -28.62 -5.01 9.80
C ILE A 95 -28.00 -5.33 8.44
N ASN A 96 -28.82 -5.82 7.51
CA ASN A 96 -28.47 -5.97 6.09
C ASN A 96 -28.85 -4.70 5.28
N THR A 97 -28.59 -4.70 3.98
CA THR A 97 -28.93 -3.61 3.05
C THR A 97 -30.42 -3.34 2.88
N LYS A 98 -31.31 -4.28 3.29
CA LYS A 98 -32.75 -4.07 3.34
C LYS A 98 -33.23 -3.42 4.63
N GLY A 99 -32.32 -3.18 5.58
CA GLY A 99 -32.65 -2.67 6.91
C GLY A 99 -33.17 -3.72 7.89
N GLU A 100 -33.13 -5.01 7.50
CA GLU A 100 -33.53 -6.13 8.34
C GLU A 100 -32.47 -6.41 9.40
N LEU A 101 -32.90 -6.56 10.66
CA LEU A 101 -32.03 -6.92 11.76
C LEU A 101 -31.65 -8.40 11.63
N ILE A 102 -30.44 -8.69 11.14
CA ILE A 102 -29.93 -10.05 10.97
C ILE A 102 -29.30 -10.60 12.26
N ILE A 103 -28.83 -9.71 13.12
CA ILE A 103 -28.23 -10.06 14.42
C ILE A 103 -28.80 -9.11 15.47
N GLU A 104 -29.49 -9.64 16.45
CA GLU A 104 -30.07 -8.88 17.55
C GLU A 104 -28.98 -8.07 18.31
N CYS A 105 -29.38 -6.91 18.83
CA CYS A 105 -28.50 -6.07 19.63
C CYS A 105 -28.24 -6.72 20.99
N LYS A 106 -27.20 -7.55 21.09
CA LYS A 106 -26.84 -8.33 22.27
C LYS A 106 -25.35 -8.29 22.65
N PHE A 107 -24.53 -7.70 21.80
CA PHE A 107 -23.08 -7.61 22.02
C PHE A 107 -22.67 -6.29 22.66
N ASP A 108 -21.61 -6.32 23.48
CA ASP A 108 -21.05 -5.13 24.13
C ASP A 108 -20.32 -4.25 23.13
N ASP A 109 -19.64 -4.90 22.15
CA ASP A 109 -18.87 -4.24 21.11
C ASP A 109 -18.78 -5.14 19.87
N VAL A 110 -18.56 -4.56 18.70
CA VAL A 110 -18.50 -5.28 17.41
C VAL A 110 -17.56 -4.58 16.43
N ASN A 111 -16.95 -5.35 15.53
CA ASN A 111 -16.17 -4.84 14.41
C ASN A 111 -16.98 -4.91 13.12
N TYR A 112 -16.48 -4.27 12.05
CA TYR A 112 -17.01 -4.46 10.69
C TYR A 112 -16.84 -5.90 10.22
N PHE A 113 -17.74 -6.35 9.34
CA PHE A 113 -17.50 -7.58 8.59
C PHE A 113 -16.26 -7.43 7.72
N ASN A 114 -15.46 -8.47 7.68
CA ASN A 114 -14.28 -8.59 6.83
C ASN A 114 -14.16 -10.04 6.37
N LYS A 115 -14.18 -10.24 5.05
CA LYS A 115 -14.13 -11.58 4.43
C LYS A 115 -15.18 -12.53 5.01
N GLY A 116 -16.41 -11.99 5.24
CA GLY A 116 -17.56 -12.74 5.71
C GLY A 116 -17.62 -13.00 7.22
N PHE A 117 -16.73 -12.45 8.02
CA PHE A 117 -16.69 -12.62 9.48
C PHE A 117 -16.60 -11.29 10.21
N ALA A 118 -17.21 -11.21 11.37
CA ALA A 118 -17.07 -10.07 12.27
C ALA A 118 -16.64 -10.54 13.68
N VAL A 119 -15.71 -9.80 14.28
CA VAL A 119 -15.37 -9.96 15.70
C VAL A 119 -16.45 -9.32 16.54
N VAL A 120 -16.96 -10.02 17.52
CA VAL A 120 -17.95 -9.53 18.48
C VAL A 120 -17.43 -9.71 19.91
N LYS A 121 -17.85 -8.81 20.81
CA LYS A 121 -17.50 -8.86 22.23
C LYS A 121 -18.77 -9.03 23.07
N LYS A 122 -18.73 -9.97 23.99
CA LYS A 122 -19.78 -10.21 24.99
C LYS A 122 -19.15 -10.58 26.31
N ASP A 123 -19.64 -9.98 27.40
CA ASP A 123 -19.15 -10.23 28.76
C ASP A 123 -17.61 -10.14 28.89
N GLY A 124 -17.05 -9.10 28.20
CA GLY A 124 -15.61 -8.84 28.22
C GLY A 124 -14.77 -9.72 27.29
N LYS A 125 -15.32 -10.81 26.74
CA LYS A 125 -14.62 -11.75 25.86
C LYS A 125 -15.01 -11.56 24.40
N LYS A 126 -14.09 -11.88 23.49
CA LYS A 126 -14.27 -11.81 22.04
C LYS A 126 -14.56 -13.17 21.40
N GLY A 127 -15.36 -13.17 20.36
CA GLY A 127 -15.71 -14.31 19.52
C GLY A 127 -16.00 -13.85 18.10
N TYR A 128 -16.55 -14.71 17.27
CA TYR A 128 -16.82 -14.42 15.87
C TYR A 128 -18.21 -14.86 15.44
N ILE A 129 -18.77 -14.08 14.54
CA ILE A 129 -20.03 -14.36 13.82
C ILE A 129 -19.76 -14.37 12.32
N ASN A 130 -20.60 -15.10 11.58
CA ASN A 130 -20.63 -15.05 10.10
C ASN A 130 -21.74 -14.12 9.59
N THR A 131 -21.83 -13.95 8.27
CA THR A 131 -22.82 -13.09 7.60
C THR A 131 -24.28 -13.58 7.76
N LYS A 132 -24.51 -14.81 8.22
CA LYS A 132 -25.85 -15.33 8.57
C LYS A 132 -26.27 -14.98 10.00
N GLY A 133 -25.38 -14.36 10.77
CA GLY A 133 -25.62 -14.08 12.19
C GLY A 133 -25.34 -15.26 13.12
N GLU A 134 -24.80 -16.35 12.56
CA GLU A 134 -24.44 -17.51 13.36
C GLU A 134 -23.14 -17.23 14.11
N GLN A 135 -23.14 -17.48 15.42
CA GLN A 135 -21.93 -17.41 16.22
C GLN A 135 -21.09 -18.64 15.96
N ILE A 136 -20.08 -18.49 15.09
CA ILE A 136 -19.18 -19.59 14.71
C ILE A 136 -18.13 -19.86 15.79
N ILE A 137 -17.80 -18.85 16.60
CA ILE A 137 -16.85 -18.98 17.69
C ILE A 137 -17.39 -18.21 18.89
N GLU A 138 -17.55 -18.93 20.01
CA GLU A 138 -18.00 -18.36 21.27
C GLU A 138 -17.10 -17.23 21.76
N CYS A 139 -17.66 -16.27 22.49
CA CYS A 139 -16.91 -15.20 23.12
C CYS A 139 -16.11 -15.75 24.33
N LYS A 140 -14.90 -16.24 24.06
CA LYS A 140 -14.02 -16.87 25.06
C LYS A 140 -12.59 -16.32 25.06
N PHE A 141 -12.25 -15.48 24.09
CA PHE A 141 -10.90 -14.93 23.95
C PHE A 141 -10.78 -13.53 24.58
N ASP A 142 -9.61 -13.22 25.14
CA ASP A 142 -9.28 -11.90 25.68
C ASP A 142 -9.03 -10.88 24.56
N GLY A 143 -8.48 -11.34 23.43
CA GLY A 143 -8.21 -10.57 22.23
C GLY A 143 -8.52 -11.37 20.97
N ALA A 144 -8.90 -10.69 19.90
CA ALA A 144 -9.16 -11.32 18.59
C ALA A 144 -8.96 -10.29 17.50
N TYR A 145 -8.32 -10.70 16.41
CA TYR A 145 -8.17 -9.93 15.18
C TYR A 145 -9.08 -10.47 14.07
N CYS A 146 -9.28 -9.70 13.00
CA CYS A 146 -10.03 -10.14 11.84
C CYS A 146 -9.35 -11.32 11.13
N PHE A 147 -10.14 -12.15 10.44
CA PHE A 147 -9.58 -13.21 9.60
C PHE A 147 -8.78 -12.62 8.44
N ASN A 148 -7.61 -13.19 8.19
CA ASN A 148 -6.81 -12.97 7.01
C ASN A 148 -6.25 -14.31 6.52
N GLU A 149 -6.32 -14.57 5.20
CA GLU A 149 -5.90 -15.84 4.57
C GLU A 149 -6.48 -17.09 5.28
N GLY A 150 -7.72 -16.98 5.82
CA GLY A 150 -8.40 -18.09 6.50
C GLY A 150 -8.01 -18.30 7.97
N PHE A 151 -7.16 -17.44 8.54
CA PHE A 151 -6.69 -17.52 9.92
C PHE A 151 -6.96 -16.24 10.69
N ALA A 152 -7.26 -16.36 11.98
CA ALA A 152 -7.40 -15.23 12.88
C ALA A 152 -6.54 -15.42 14.13
N ALA A 153 -5.82 -14.35 14.49
CA ALA A 153 -5.09 -14.34 15.76
C ALA A 153 -6.06 -14.15 16.93
N VAL A 154 -5.90 -14.97 17.96
CA VAL A 154 -6.69 -14.92 19.20
C VAL A 154 -5.79 -14.91 20.41
N LYS A 155 -6.20 -14.17 21.46
CA LYS A 155 -5.47 -14.07 22.73
C LYS A 155 -6.23 -14.80 23.82
N LYS A 156 -5.52 -15.62 24.58
CA LYS A 156 -6.03 -16.28 25.78
C LYS A 156 -4.94 -16.30 26.84
N ASP A 157 -5.30 -15.97 28.06
CA ASP A 157 -4.39 -15.97 29.22
C ASP A 157 -3.09 -15.16 28.94
N GLY A 158 -3.24 -14.00 28.29
CA GLY A 158 -2.13 -13.09 27.97
C GLY A 158 -1.27 -13.47 26.75
N LYS A 159 -1.47 -14.65 26.15
CA LYS A 159 -0.70 -15.16 25.00
C LYS A 159 -1.55 -15.25 23.74
N TRP A 160 -0.89 -15.06 22.58
CA TRP A 160 -1.50 -15.15 21.28
C TRP A 160 -1.29 -16.51 20.61
N GLY A 161 -2.29 -16.95 19.85
CA GLY A 161 -2.28 -18.11 18.98
C GLY A 161 -3.18 -17.87 17.78
N TYR A 162 -3.52 -18.90 17.03
CA TYR A 162 -4.37 -18.77 15.83
C TYR A 162 -5.47 -19.82 15.80
N ILE A 163 -6.57 -19.42 15.16
CA ILE A 163 -7.72 -20.28 14.84
C ILE A 163 -7.96 -20.23 13.32
N ASN A 164 -8.60 -21.27 12.78
CA ASN A 164 -9.12 -21.25 11.41
C ASN A 164 -10.59 -20.75 11.37
N THR A 165 -11.17 -20.66 10.17
CA THR A 165 -12.56 -20.19 9.96
C THR A 165 -13.62 -21.09 10.59
N LYS A 166 -13.29 -22.33 10.98
CA LYS A 166 -14.19 -23.23 11.74
C LYS A 166 -14.11 -23.01 13.26
N GLY A 167 -13.18 -22.14 13.70
CA GLY A 167 -12.93 -21.92 15.12
C GLY A 167 -12.03 -22.95 15.78
N GLU A 168 -11.45 -23.85 14.99
CA GLU A 168 -10.47 -24.81 15.46
C GLU A 168 -9.15 -24.09 15.78
N GLN A 169 -8.61 -24.34 16.98
CA GLN A 169 -7.33 -23.79 17.37
C GLN A 169 -6.22 -24.54 16.65
N ILE A 170 -5.59 -23.85 15.68
CA ILE A 170 -4.50 -24.40 14.89
C ILE A 170 -3.12 -24.16 15.51
N ILE A 171 -3.00 -23.09 16.29
CA ILE A 171 -1.79 -22.77 17.06
C ILE A 171 -2.21 -22.39 18.48
N GLU A 172 -1.64 -23.07 19.47
CA GLU A 172 -1.83 -22.76 20.88
C GLU A 172 -1.42 -21.32 21.20
N CYS A 173 -2.11 -20.70 22.14
CA CYS A 173 -1.78 -19.38 22.64
C CYS A 173 -0.48 -19.43 23.48
N LYS A 174 0.66 -19.25 22.82
CA LYS A 174 2.01 -19.34 23.42
C LYS A 174 2.95 -18.19 23.07
N PHE A 175 2.55 -17.33 22.16
CA PHE A 175 3.35 -16.19 21.72
C PHE A 175 2.99 -14.92 22.49
N ASP A 176 3.97 -14.03 22.68
CA ASP A 176 3.76 -12.73 23.34
C ASP A 176 2.97 -11.78 22.43
N ASP A 177 3.23 -11.84 21.12
CA ASP A 177 2.52 -11.11 20.09
C ASP A 177 2.61 -11.86 18.75
N VAL A 178 1.72 -11.53 17.80
CA VAL A 178 1.66 -12.17 16.48
C VAL A 178 1.19 -11.17 15.42
N GLY A 179 1.59 -11.40 14.16
CA GLY A 179 1.10 -10.64 13.01
C GLY A 179 -0.05 -11.32 12.28
N TYR A 180 -0.47 -10.73 11.16
CA TYR A 180 -1.39 -11.35 10.22
C TYR A 180 -0.64 -12.32 9.30
N PHE A 181 -1.35 -13.34 8.81
CA PHE A 181 -0.86 -14.13 7.69
C PHE A 181 -0.78 -13.27 6.44
N SER A 182 0.33 -13.37 5.74
CA SER A 182 0.59 -12.77 4.42
C SER A 182 1.41 -13.75 3.61
N GLU A 183 0.98 -14.05 2.38
CA GLU A 183 1.62 -15.05 1.52
C GLU A 183 1.82 -16.41 2.21
N GLY A 184 0.89 -16.80 3.09
CA GLY A 184 0.93 -18.07 3.82
C GLY A 184 1.85 -18.10 5.06
N PHE A 185 2.38 -16.96 5.49
CA PHE A 185 3.29 -16.84 6.65
C PHE A 185 2.84 -15.75 7.61
N ALA A 186 3.09 -15.95 8.90
CA ALA A 186 2.83 -14.94 9.92
C ALA A 186 4.05 -14.75 10.83
N PRO A 187 4.44 -13.51 11.11
CA PRO A 187 5.45 -13.25 12.13
C PRO A 187 4.88 -13.54 13.52
N VAL A 188 5.70 -14.16 14.36
CA VAL A 188 5.39 -14.46 15.76
C VAL A 188 6.49 -13.89 16.65
N PHE A 189 6.10 -13.40 17.83
CA PHE A 189 7.00 -12.81 18.78
C PHE A 189 7.01 -13.63 20.09
N LYS A 190 8.20 -13.97 20.55
CA LYS A 190 8.40 -14.71 21.78
C LYS A 190 9.75 -14.35 22.41
N ASP A 191 9.76 -14.11 23.71
CA ASP A 191 10.98 -13.85 24.50
C ASP A 191 11.84 -12.71 23.90
N GLY A 192 11.18 -11.61 23.46
CA GLY A 192 11.87 -10.43 22.92
C GLY A 192 12.37 -10.59 21.48
N LYS A 193 12.05 -11.68 20.78
CA LYS A 193 12.50 -11.99 19.43
C LYS A 193 11.34 -12.39 18.53
N LYS A 194 11.49 -12.12 17.23
CA LYS A 194 10.54 -12.49 16.17
C LYS A 194 11.04 -13.68 15.36
N GLY A 195 10.10 -14.50 14.93
CA GLY A 195 10.27 -15.64 14.02
C GLY A 195 9.05 -15.75 13.12
N TYR A 196 8.89 -16.86 12.42
CA TYR A 196 7.78 -17.09 11.50
C TYR A 196 7.18 -18.48 11.62
N ILE A 197 5.89 -18.54 11.37
CA ILE A 197 5.11 -19.77 11.20
C ILE A 197 4.47 -19.78 9.79
N ASN A 198 4.20 -20.97 9.28
CA ASN A 198 3.43 -21.15 8.04
C ASN A 198 1.97 -21.53 8.35
N THR A 199 1.13 -21.66 7.30
CA THR A 199 -0.29 -22.06 7.42
C THR A 199 -0.50 -23.49 7.91
N LYS A 200 0.55 -24.34 7.94
CA LYS A 200 0.52 -25.68 8.55
C LYS A 200 0.85 -25.63 10.05
N CYS A 201 1.04 -24.43 10.61
CA CYS A 201 1.43 -24.23 12.01
C CYS A 201 2.86 -24.66 12.34
N GLU A 202 3.68 -24.88 11.34
CA GLU A 202 5.09 -25.19 11.49
C GLU A 202 5.87 -23.89 11.70
N GLN A 203 6.74 -23.87 12.69
CA GLN A 203 7.67 -22.76 12.89
C GLN A 203 8.82 -22.92 11.90
N ILE A 204 8.76 -22.14 10.80
CA ILE A 204 9.78 -22.16 9.75
C ILE A 204 11.03 -21.35 10.12
N VAL A 205 10.88 -20.37 11.01
CA VAL A 205 11.98 -19.57 11.54
C VAL A 205 11.82 -19.42 13.04
N GLU A 206 12.82 -19.85 13.81
CA GLU A 206 12.86 -19.62 15.25
C GLU A 206 12.86 -18.13 15.59
N CYS A 207 12.34 -17.78 16.77
CA CYS A 207 12.32 -16.39 17.24
C CYS A 207 13.76 -15.95 17.58
N LYS A 208 14.50 -15.45 16.58
CA LYS A 208 15.90 -15.03 16.66
C LYS A 208 16.17 -13.62 16.18
N PHE A 209 15.24 -13.02 15.45
CA PHE A 209 15.39 -11.67 14.91
C PHE A 209 14.86 -10.62 15.90
N TYR A 210 15.48 -9.44 15.89
CA TYR A 210 15.02 -8.31 16.68
C TYR A 210 13.73 -7.72 16.07
N ASN A 211 13.69 -7.64 14.72
CA ASN A 211 12.50 -7.29 13.95
C ASN A 211 12.31 -8.23 12.77
N ALA A 212 11.05 -8.41 12.37
CA ALA A 212 10.66 -9.27 11.25
C ALA A 212 9.33 -8.74 10.69
N HIS A 213 9.25 -8.58 9.38
CA HIS A 213 8.12 -8.01 8.66
C HIS A 213 7.37 -9.08 7.86
N ASN A 214 6.20 -8.74 7.32
CA ASN A 214 5.42 -9.67 6.51
C ASN A 214 6.20 -10.10 5.25
N PHE A 215 5.88 -11.30 4.75
CA PHE A 215 6.34 -11.72 3.44
C PHE A 215 5.68 -10.89 2.35
N ASN A 216 6.46 -10.50 1.36
CA ASN A 216 6.03 -9.81 0.15
C ASN A 216 6.88 -10.32 -1.03
N GLU A 217 6.23 -10.78 -2.11
CA GLU A 217 6.89 -11.42 -3.26
C GLU A 217 7.83 -12.59 -2.86
N GLY A 218 7.45 -13.35 -1.82
CA GLY A 218 8.21 -14.50 -1.33
C GLY A 218 9.41 -14.17 -0.44
N PHE A 219 9.61 -12.92 -0.03
CA PHE A 219 10.70 -12.46 0.83
C PHE A 219 10.20 -11.66 2.02
N ALA A 220 10.88 -11.78 3.15
CA ALA A 220 10.64 -10.95 4.31
C ALA A 220 11.94 -10.28 4.77
N HIS A 221 11.90 -8.98 5.00
CA HIS A 221 13.05 -8.34 5.60
C HIS A 221 13.05 -8.56 7.12
N VAL A 222 14.24 -8.84 7.65
CA VAL A 222 14.50 -9.16 9.05
C VAL A 222 15.63 -8.32 9.59
N GLN A 223 15.61 -8.04 10.90
CA GLN A 223 16.66 -7.27 11.55
C GLN A 223 17.38 -8.11 12.62
N LYS A 224 18.69 -8.12 12.53
CA LYS A 224 19.58 -8.73 13.53
C LYS A 224 20.78 -7.81 13.77
N ASP A 225 21.15 -7.64 15.03
CA ASP A 225 22.32 -6.84 15.45
C ASP A 225 22.33 -5.41 14.84
N GLY A 226 21.12 -4.78 14.77
CA GLY A 226 20.93 -3.44 14.25
C GLY A 226 20.95 -3.32 12.73
N LYS A 227 21.19 -4.39 11.99
CA LYS A 227 21.23 -4.42 10.52
C LYS A 227 20.08 -5.25 9.94
N CYS A 228 19.64 -4.86 8.75
CA CYS A 228 18.58 -5.50 7.98
C CYS A 228 19.12 -6.42 6.88
N GLY A 229 18.45 -7.55 6.68
CA GLY A 229 18.69 -8.52 5.62
C GLY A 229 17.38 -9.18 5.21
N TYR A 230 17.43 -10.27 4.46
CA TYR A 230 16.21 -10.93 3.97
C TYR A 230 16.26 -12.44 4.11
N ILE A 231 15.09 -13.02 4.34
CA ILE A 231 14.83 -14.46 4.31
C ILE A 231 13.83 -14.78 3.19
N ASN A 232 13.89 -16.01 2.68
CA ASN A 232 12.89 -16.55 1.76
C ASN A 232 11.79 -17.34 2.51
N THR A 233 10.81 -17.86 1.76
CA THR A 233 9.68 -18.65 2.30
C THR A 233 10.08 -19.97 2.96
N LYS A 234 11.32 -20.47 2.75
CA LYS A 234 11.87 -21.62 3.47
C LYS A 234 12.50 -21.23 4.82
N GLY A 235 12.58 -19.94 5.12
CA GLY A 235 13.27 -19.42 6.31
C GLY A 235 14.79 -19.32 6.14
N GLU A 236 15.29 -19.54 4.92
CA GLU A 236 16.70 -19.40 4.59
C GLU A 236 17.05 -17.91 4.45
N GLN A 237 18.16 -17.51 5.07
CA GLN A 237 18.66 -16.14 4.93
C GLN A 237 19.35 -16.01 3.58
N ILE A 238 18.72 -15.31 2.65
CA ILE A 238 19.21 -15.08 1.29
C ILE A 238 20.11 -13.85 1.20
N ILE A 239 19.90 -12.88 2.09
CA ILE A 239 20.69 -11.66 2.17
C ILE A 239 21.08 -11.45 3.62
N GLU A 240 22.39 -11.39 3.90
CA GLU A 240 22.91 -11.12 5.23
C GLU A 240 22.40 -9.76 5.76
N CYS A 241 22.26 -9.67 7.09
CA CYS A 241 21.91 -8.42 7.77
C CYS A 241 23.10 -7.45 7.71
N LYS A 242 23.16 -6.62 6.67
CA LYS A 242 24.24 -5.68 6.39
C LYS A 242 23.78 -4.26 6.06
N PHE A 243 22.49 -4.06 5.86
CA PHE A 243 21.90 -2.76 5.55
C PHE A 243 21.40 -2.07 6.83
N ASP A 244 21.43 -0.74 6.86
CA ASP A 244 20.88 0.05 7.97
C ASP A 244 19.35 0.06 7.93
N TYR A 245 18.78 -0.02 6.71
CA TYR A 245 17.35 -0.18 6.46
C TYR A 245 17.14 -1.05 5.20
N ALA A 246 16.00 -1.74 5.18
CA ALA A 246 15.55 -2.55 4.06
C ALA A 246 14.02 -2.45 3.94
N GLY A 247 13.50 -2.22 2.74
CA GLY A 247 12.07 -2.20 2.43
C GLY A 247 11.55 -3.52 1.88
N ASP A 248 10.26 -3.57 1.58
CA ASP A 248 9.65 -4.76 0.98
C ASP A 248 10.03 -4.90 -0.51
N PHE A 249 10.02 -6.14 -1.01
CA PHE A 249 10.15 -6.37 -2.45
C PHE A 249 8.88 -5.93 -3.19
N LYS A 250 9.06 -5.23 -4.29
CA LYS A 250 8.02 -4.89 -5.26
C LYS A 250 8.58 -4.96 -6.67
N GLU A 251 7.86 -5.64 -7.56
CA GLU A 251 8.30 -5.91 -8.93
C GLU A 251 9.72 -6.49 -9.00
N GLY A 252 10.09 -7.33 -8.00
CA GLY A 252 11.39 -7.98 -7.92
C GLY A 252 12.53 -7.11 -7.39
N PHE A 253 12.26 -5.90 -6.90
CA PHE A 253 13.25 -4.97 -6.35
C PHE A 253 12.88 -4.52 -4.93
N ALA A 254 13.89 -4.34 -4.09
CA ALA A 254 13.70 -3.81 -2.74
C ALA A 254 14.65 -2.63 -2.48
N PRO A 255 14.16 -1.52 -1.92
CA PRO A 255 15.01 -0.42 -1.50
C PRO A 255 15.84 -0.83 -0.27
N VAL A 256 17.11 -0.47 -0.28
CA VAL A 256 18.03 -0.68 0.84
C VAL A 256 18.78 0.62 1.14
N PHE A 257 19.06 0.85 2.43
CA PHE A 257 19.81 2.01 2.89
C PHE A 257 21.11 1.57 3.54
N LYS A 258 22.20 2.18 3.12
CA LYS A 258 23.54 1.90 3.64
C LYS A 258 24.40 3.14 3.51
N ASP A 259 25.19 3.40 4.55
CA ASP A 259 26.16 4.52 4.57
C ASP A 259 25.51 5.89 4.21
N GLY A 260 24.27 6.12 4.70
CA GLY A 260 23.56 7.40 4.52
C GLY A 260 22.85 7.57 3.18
N LYS A 261 22.83 6.56 2.31
CA LYS A 261 22.19 6.61 0.98
C LYS A 261 21.33 5.37 0.68
N TYR A 262 20.33 5.57 -0.17
CA TYR A 262 19.48 4.52 -0.69
C TYR A 262 19.97 3.98 -2.03
N GLY A 263 19.74 2.68 -2.23
CA GLY A 263 19.91 1.96 -3.48
C GLY A 263 18.89 0.82 -3.58
N TYR A 264 19.05 -0.09 -4.52
CA TYR A 264 18.14 -1.22 -4.69
C TYR A 264 18.89 -2.54 -4.90
N ILE A 265 18.28 -3.60 -4.42
CA ILE A 265 18.68 -4.99 -4.64
C ILE A 265 17.61 -5.74 -5.42
N ASN A 266 17.99 -6.82 -6.10
CA ASN A 266 17.07 -7.76 -6.73
C ASN A 266 16.77 -8.95 -5.79
N THR A 267 15.89 -9.86 -6.22
CA THR A 267 15.49 -11.07 -5.47
C THR A 267 16.64 -12.08 -5.25
N LYS A 268 17.77 -11.93 -5.93
CA LYS A 268 18.99 -12.72 -5.68
C LYS A 268 19.89 -12.10 -4.62
N GLY A 269 19.55 -10.90 -4.13
CA GLY A 269 20.38 -10.14 -3.20
C GLY A 269 21.53 -9.38 -3.86
N GLU A 270 21.54 -9.33 -5.19
CA GLU A 270 22.50 -8.54 -5.93
C GLU A 270 22.10 -7.06 -5.86
N GLN A 271 23.06 -6.20 -5.55
CA GLN A 271 22.86 -4.76 -5.57
C GLN A 271 22.88 -4.29 -7.03
N ILE A 272 21.70 -4.05 -7.59
CA ILE A 272 21.52 -3.60 -8.97
C ILE A 272 21.68 -2.09 -9.11
N ILE A 273 21.40 -1.36 -8.04
CA ILE A 273 21.53 0.10 -7.99
C ILE A 273 22.29 0.44 -6.71
N GLU A 274 23.47 1.06 -6.87
CA GLU A 274 24.32 1.49 -5.76
C GLU A 274 23.57 2.45 -4.81
N CYS A 275 23.92 2.41 -3.52
CA CYS A 275 23.40 3.34 -2.53
C CYS A 275 24.00 4.74 -2.78
N LYS A 276 23.28 5.58 -3.52
CA LYS A 276 23.69 6.92 -3.93
C LYS A 276 22.59 7.97 -3.91
N PHE A 277 21.36 7.57 -3.62
CA PHE A 277 20.19 8.46 -3.57
C PHE A 277 19.89 8.91 -2.14
N ASP A 278 19.35 10.13 -2.01
CA ASP A 278 18.97 10.70 -0.71
C ASP A 278 17.66 10.11 -0.20
N ASP A 279 16.72 9.84 -1.11
CA ASP A 279 15.46 9.17 -0.84
C ASP A 279 15.01 8.37 -2.07
N VAL A 280 14.17 7.35 -1.85
CA VAL A 280 13.65 6.47 -2.91
C VAL A 280 12.24 5.99 -2.58
N ARG A 281 11.51 5.54 -3.60
CA ARG A 281 10.23 4.86 -3.44
C ARG A 281 10.24 3.54 -4.18
N ASP A 282 9.22 2.72 -3.92
CA ASP A 282 9.08 1.41 -4.56
C ASP A 282 9.00 1.50 -6.08
N PHE A 283 9.40 0.43 -6.76
CA PHE A 283 9.17 0.26 -8.19
C PHE A 283 7.68 0.10 -8.47
N TYR A 284 7.21 0.73 -9.54
CA TYR A 284 5.86 0.61 -10.08
C TYR A 284 5.92 0.71 -11.62
N GLU A 285 5.35 -0.29 -12.31
CA GLU A 285 5.39 -0.39 -13.79
C GLU A 285 6.81 -0.24 -14.38
N GLY A 286 7.82 -0.81 -13.67
CA GLY A 286 9.21 -0.80 -14.10
C GLY A 286 9.98 0.50 -13.81
N PHE A 287 9.41 1.45 -13.07
CA PHE A 287 10.05 2.72 -12.71
C PHE A 287 10.01 2.96 -11.21
N ALA A 288 11.04 3.62 -10.69
CA ALA A 288 11.07 4.04 -9.29
C ALA A 288 11.40 5.53 -9.16
N PRO A 289 10.65 6.30 -8.35
CA PRO A 289 11.02 7.65 -7.98
C PRO A 289 12.26 7.63 -7.07
N VAL A 290 13.23 8.48 -7.36
CA VAL A 290 14.45 8.65 -6.58
C VAL A 290 14.76 10.12 -6.38
N GLN A 291 15.32 10.49 -5.22
CA GLN A 291 15.76 11.83 -4.92
C GLN A 291 17.30 11.88 -4.88
N LYS A 292 17.88 12.88 -5.53
CA LYS A 292 19.30 13.20 -5.46
C LYS A 292 19.46 14.71 -5.43
N ASP A 293 20.26 15.22 -4.49
CA ASP A 293 20.52 16.66 -4.34
C ASP A 293 19.23 17.50 -4.30
N ASP A 294 18.27 17.09 -3.45
CA ASP A 294 16.93 17.67 -3.26
C ASP A 294 16.00 17.65 -4.51
N ARG A 295 16.37 16.96 -5.57
CA ARG A 295 15.57 16.83 -6.79
C ARG A 295 15.04 15.42 -6.98
N TRP A 296 13.75 15.32 -7.28
CA TRP A 296 13.11 14.05 -7.63
C TRP A 296 13.20 13.78 -9.14
N GLY A 297 13.46 12.53 -9.47
CA GLY A 297 13.43 11.98 -10.82
C GLY A 297 12.97 10.53 -10.80
N TYR A 298 12.98 9.89 -11.95
CA TYR A 298 12.66 8.47 -12.09
C TYR A 298 13.84 7.70 -12.65
N ILE A 299 13.98 6.45 -12.20
CA ILE A 299 14.92 5.48 -12.77
C ILE A 299 14.14 4.25 -13.27
N ASN A 300 14.68 3.58 -14.28
CA ASN A 300 14.18 2.28 -14.72
C ASN A 300 14.84 1.13 -13.93
N THR A 301 14.47 -0.12 -14.21
CA THR A 301 14.99 -1.33 -13.55
C THR A 301 16.49 -1.56 -13.70
N LYS A 302 17.16 -0.86 -14.62
CA LYS A 302 18.63 -0.87 -14.77
C LYS A 302 19.32 0.25 -13.95
N GLY A 303 18.54 1.06 -13.23
CA GLY A 303 19.03 2.21 -12.49
C GLY A 303 19.38 3.40 -13.37
N CYS A 304 18.94 3.39 -14.64
CA CYS A 304 19.11 4.50 -15.55
C CYS A 304 17.96 5.50 -15.35
N PRO A 305 18.24 6.81 -15.35
CA PRO A 305 17.20 7.82 -15.22
C PRO A 305 16.27 7.82 -16.42
N VAL A 306 15.00 8.13 -16.14
CA VAL A 306 13.97 8.34 -17.14
C VAL A 306 13.89 9.84 -17.40
N ILE A 307 14.08 10.23 -18.65
CA ILE A 307 14.12 11.61 -19.09
C ILE A 307 13.06 11.77 -20.17
N PHE A 308 12.34 12.88 -20.11
CA PHE A 308 11.37 13.25 -21.15
C PHE A 308 11.88 14.44 -21.93
N ASP A 309 11.74 14.41 -23.26
CA ASP A 309 11.99 15.56 -24.10
C ASP A 309 10.91 16.66 -23.90
N LYS A 310 11.10 17.84 -24.53
CA LYS A 310 10.15 18.96 -24.45
C LYS A 310 8.75 18.62 -24.98
N SER A 311 8.62 17.58 -25.81
CA SER A 311 7.37 17.07 -26.37
C SER A 311 6.74 15.96 -25.53
N LYS A 312 7.29 15.70 -24.32
CA LYS A 312 6.92 14.60 -23.41
C LYS A 312 7.16 13.18 -23.96
N ASN A 313 8.04 13.05 -24.96
CA ASN A 313 8.51 11.74 -25.39
C ASN A 313 9.59 11.26 -24.45
N GLU A 314 9.49 10.00 -24.03
CA GLU A 314 10.48 9.38 -23.17
C GLU A 314 11.82 9.22 -23.92
N ILE A 315 12.89 9.76 -23.34
CA ILE A 315 14.25 9.51 -23.78
C ILE A 315 14.77 8.30 -23.02
N GLU A 316 14.90 7.17 -23.67
CA GLU A 316 15.44 5.97 -23.09
C GLU A 316 16.95 6.12 -22.85
N VAL A 317 17.41 5.91 -21.61
CA VAL A 317 18.84 5.74 -21.32
C VAL A 317 19.18 4.27 -21.51
N VAL A 318 19.92 3.99 -22.60
CA VAL A 318 20.16 2.60 -23.05
C VAL A 318 21.45 2.00 -22.52
N ASP A 319 22.44 2.83 -22.15
CA ASP A 319 23.74 2.34 -21.70
C ASP A 319 24.52 3.40 -20.90
N LYS A 320 25.50 2.95 -20.08
CA LYS A 320 26.48 3.78 -19.43
C LYS A 320 27.78 3.74 -20.25
N ALA A 321 28.33 4.89 -20.57
CA ALA A 321 29.60 5.00 -21.26
C ALA A 321 30.65 5.66 -20.35
N ILE A 322 31.88 5.21 -20.41
CA ILE A 322 33.03 5.82 -19.72
C ILE A 322 34.06 6.17 -20.78
N ASP A 323 34.48 7.41 -20.83
CA ASP A 323 35.49 7.86 -21.78
C ASP A 323 36.92 7.47 -21.33
N ARG A 324 37.92 7.72 -22.20
CA ARG A 324 39.34 7.44 -21.92
C ARG A 324 39.92 8.25 -20.73
N SER A 325 39.23 9.31 -20.33
CA SER A 325 39.58 10.16 -19.18
C SER A 325 38.82 9.80 -17.91
N ASN A 326 38.08 8.67 -17.91
CA ASN A 326 37.28 8.15 -16.83
C ASN A 326 36.05 9.02 -16.47
N ASN A 327 35.56 9.87 -17.40
CA ASN A 327 34.30 10.58 -17.25
C ASN A 327 33.13 9.66 -17.55
N THR A 328 32.06 9.74 -16.76
CA THR A 328 30.84 8.95 -16.94
C THR A 328 29.85 9.71 -17.81
N PHE A 329 29.29 9.01 -18.79
CA PHE A 329 28.21 9.48 -19.65
C PHE A 329 27.13 8.41 -19.75
N TYR A 330 25.95 8.83 -20.21
CA TYR A 330 24.85 7.92 -20.48
C TYR A 330 24.39 8.04 -21.93
N LEU A 331 24.39 6.94 -22.64
CA LEU A 331 23.87 6.87 -24.00
C LEU A 331 22.35 6.94 -23.94
N SER A 332 21.76 7.91 -24.60
CA SER A 332 20.32 8.12 -24.67
C SER A 332 19.76 7.77 -26.05
N ARG A 333 18.50 7.35 -26.11
CA ARG A 333 17.79 7.02 -27.35
C ARG A 333 16.41 7.68 -27.37
N LEU A 334 16.04 8.25 -28.52
CA LEU A 334 14.72 8.76 -28.84
C LEU A 334 14.31 8.26 -30.23
N GLY A 335 13.45 7.23 -30.28
CA GLY A 335 13.18 6.49 -31.52
C GLY A 335 14.45 5.80 -32.04
N ASP A 336 14.81 6.05 -33.29
CA ASP A 336 16.01 5.48 -33.93
C ASP A 336 17.27 6.32 -33.73
N LYS A 337 17.17 7.46 -33.04
CA LYS A 337 18.27 8.40 -32.83
C LYS A 337 18.86 8.29 -31.46
N PHE A 338 20.17 8.35 -31.38
CA PHE A 338 20.95 8.31 -30.15
C PHE A 338 21.56 9.67 -29.80
N GLY A 339 21.78 9.91 -28.54
CA GLY A 339 22.43 11.07 -27.97
C GLY A 339 23.24 10.71 -26.76
N LEU A 340 23.78 11.70 -26.07
CA LEU A 340 24.61 11.54 -24.88
C LEU A 340 24.19 12.49 -23.77
N LEU A 341 24.18 11.99 -22.55
CA LEU A 341 23.94 12.74 -21.35
C LEU A 341 25.19 12.66 -20.45
N ASP A 342 25.48 13.72 -19.69
CA ASP A 342 26.54 13.69 -18.67
C ASP A 342 26.12 12.95 -17.39
N GLU A 343 27.00 12.92 -16.40
CA GLU A 343 26.74 12.28 -15.11
C GLU A 343 25.57 12.91 -14.31
N ASN A 344 25.20 14.14 -14.65
CA ASN A 344 24.04 14.86 -14.10
C ASN A 344 22.81 14.77 -14.98
N PHE A 345 22.88 13.94 -16.04
CA PHE A 345 21.83 13.71 -17.04
C PHE A 345 21.48 14.95 -17.89
N SER A 346 22.36 15.92 -17.93
CA SER A 346 22.24 17.04 -18.87
C SER A 346 22.60 16.58 -20.28
N VAL A 347 21.85 17.08 -21.28
CA VAL A 347 22.09 16.72 -22.67
C VAL A 347 23.41 17.32 -23.15
N VAL A 348 24.35 16.46 -23.50
CA VAL A 348 25.66 16.83 -24.08
C VAL A 348 25.72 16.61 -25.58
N ILE A 349 25.01 15.58 -26.08
CA ILE A 349 24.76 15.38 -27.50
C ILE A 349 23.26 15.14 -27.67
N LYS A 350 22.59 15.95 -28.50
CA LYS A 350 21.17 15.75 -28.80
C LYS A 350 20.94 14.39 -29.45
N ASN A 351 19.75 13.80 -29.26
CA ASN A 351 19.35 12.58 -29.95
C ASN A 351 19.19 12.81 -31.46
N SER A 352 20.31 12.86 -32.16
CA SER A 352 20.39 13.21 -33.61
C SER A 352 21.20 12.19 -34.39
N ILE A 353 21.98 11.32 -33.73
CA ILE A 353 22.87 10.37 -34.37
C ILE A 353 22.12 9.05 -34.62
N TYR A 354 22.10 8.60 -35.88
CA TYR A 354 21.55 7.30 -36.22
C TYR A 354 22.55 6.17 -35.90
N GLY A 355 22.09 5.19 -35.16
CA GLY A 355 22.88 4.03 -34.71
C GLY A 355 23.60 4.24 -33.38
N LYS A 356 23.78 3.16 -32.63
CA LYS A 356 24.49 3.13 -31.36
C LYS A 356 25.97 3.49 -31.56
N PHE A 357 26.53 4.31 -30.68
CA PHE A 357 27.94 4.70 -30.71
C PHE A 357 28.60 4.50 -29.33
N GLU A 358 29.93 4.41 -29.33
CA GLU A 358 30.77 4.46 -28.14
C GLU A 358 31.39 5.85 -27.97
N VAL A 359 31.46 6.35 -26.76
CA VAL A 359 32.19 7.58 -26.44
C VAL A 359 33.63 7.21 -26.15
N LEU A 360 34.55 7.69 -26.97
CA LEU A 360 36.00 7.45 -26.79
C LEU A 360 36.63 8.52 -25.91
N GLN A 361 36.30 9.79 -26.16
CA GLN A 361 36.86 10.91 -25.42
C GLN A 361 36.03 12.19 -25.57
N ARG A 362 35.93 12.99 -24.50
CA ARG A 362 35.49 14.38 -24.57
C ARG A 362 36.71 15.25 -24.93
N ILE A 363 36.64 15.97 -26.02
CA ILE A 363 37.75 16.82 -26.51
C ILE A 363 37.67 18.22 -25.88
N ASN A 364 36.47 18.82 -25.86
CA ASN A 364 36.17 20.08 -25.18
C ASN A 364 34.69 20.12 -24.77
N GLU A 365 34.19 21.29 -24.36
CA GLU A 365 32.82 21.44 -23.87
C GLU A 365 31.74 21.02 -24.86
N THR A 366 32.02 21.12 -26.18
CA THR A 366 31.04 20.88 -27.25
C THR A 366 31.46 19.81 -28.25
N THR A 367 32.64 19.18 -28.12
CA THR A 367 33.15 18.22 -29.10
C THR A 367 33.54 16.91 -28.43
N PHE A 368 33.08 15.78 -29.00
CA PHE A 368 33.32 14.45 -28.56
C PHE A 368 33.95 13.59 -29.65
N LEU A 369 34.88 12.73 -29.30
CA LEU A 369 35.33 11.63 -30.13
C LEU A 369 34.45 10.41 -29.85
N ILE A 370 33.71 9.96 -30.85
CA ILE A 370 32.82 8.80 -30.77
C ILE A 370 33.21 7.74 -31.81
N LYS A 371 32.80 6.52 -31.56
CA LYS A 371 32.98 5.41 -32.50
C LYS A 371 31.60 4.91 -32.95
N ILE A 372 31.35 4.92 -34.22
CA ILE A 372 30.20 4.31 -34.86
C ILE A 372 30.71 3.18 -35.75
N THR A 373 30.35 1.94 -35.42
CA THR A 373 30.88 0.73 -36.07
C THR A 373 32.40 0.63 -35.89
N GLU A 374 33.17 0.67 -36.98
CA GLU A 374 34.64 0.56 -36.95
C GLU A 374 35.38 1.92 -37.18
N ARG A 375 34.64 3.04 -37.14
CA ARG A 375 35.24 4.37 -37.45
C ARG A 375 35.14 5.31 -36.25
N ASP A 376 36.24 5.98 -35.95
CA ASP A 376 36.33 7.06 -34.99
C ASP A 376 35.89 8.37 -35.69
N LEU A 377 35.01 9.12 -35.08
CA LEU A 377 34.44 10.34 -35.67
C LEU A 377 34.37 11.43 -34.61
N PHE A 378 34.64 12.68 -35.01
CA PHE A 378 34.38 13.83 -34.17
C PHE A 378 32.95 14.29 -34.36
N VAL A 379 32.28 14.63 -33.29
CA VAL A 379 30.89 15.07 -33.32
C VAL A 379 30.72 16.24 -32.32
N ASP A 380 29.94 17.22 -32.71
CA ASP A 380 29.58 18.33 -31.83
C ASP A 380 28.34 18.02 -30.97
N SER A 381 27.98 18.94 -30.05
CA SER A 381 26.84 18.80 -29.17
C SER A 381 25.47 18.72 -29.86
N GLU A 382 25.40 19.16 -31.12
CA GLU A 382 24.20 19.04 -31.95
C GLU A 382 24.16 17.71 -32.73
N GLY A 383 25.23 16.87 -32.63
CA GLY A 383 25.35 15.59 -33.33
C GLY A 383 25.88 15.73 -34.75
N ASN A 384 26.45 16.89 -35.15
CA ASN A 384 27.03 17.06 -36.45
C ASN A 384 28.46 16.52 -36.48
N PHE A 385 28.82 15.79 -37.52
CA PHE A 385 30.16 15.28 -37.74
C PHE A 385 31.11 16.40 -38.18
N ARG A 386 32.32 16.38 -37.63
CA ARG A 386 33.40 17.30 -37.92
C ARG A 386 34.61 16.58 -38.50
#